data_cef8e844efd5ee88fe074d1603f2fdeb
#
_entry.id   cef8e844efd5ee88fe074d1603f2fdeb
#
_cell.length_a   1.000
_cell.length_b   1.000
_cell.length_c   1.000
_cell.angle_alpha   90.00
_cell.angle_beta   90.00
_cell.angle_gamma   90.00
#
_symmetry.space_group_name_H-M   'P 1'
#
loop_
_entity.id
_entity.type
_entity.pdbx_description
1 polymer ?
#
loop_
_entity_poly.entity_id
_entity_poly.type
_entity_poly.pdbx_seq_one_letter_code
_entity_poly.pdbx_strand_id
1 'polypeptide(L)'
;MTFTSTRRQVLAMTALAVAAIATSSPAMAERDTLRQGKIFTSTNSPAGNEVLVYAHSETGPATFVTRAATNGAGTGGGLGSQGAVTLSRNGAYLFVVNAASNTVSTFAFSGAGLILTSVVDSGGLTPTSVTERDGLVYVLNAGGEGNVTGFRNAKGVLAPVSDGS
;
A
#
# COMPACT_ATOMS: atom_id res chain seq x y z
N MET A 1 54.16 -70.27 -8.76
CA MET A 1 54.07 -68.88 -9.23
C MET A 1 52.66 -68.40 -9.03
N THR A 2 52.44 -67.67 -7.95
CA THR A 2 51.12 -67.19 -7.51
C THR A 2 51.00 -65.67 -7.77
N PHE A 3 50.07 -65.28 -8.66
CA PHE A 3 49.81 -63.86 -8.94
C PHE A 3 48.73 -63.37 -7.95
N THR A 4 49.13 -62.40 -7.11
CA THR A 4 48.23 -61.69 -6.18
C THR A 4 47.62 -60.47 -6.89
N SER A 5 46.30 -60.45 -7.10
CA SER A 5 45.54 -59.34 -7.67
C SER A 5 45.16 -58.37 -6.58
N THR A 6 45.71 -57.15 -6.64
CA THR A 6 45.35 -56.05 -5.69
C THR A 6 44.10 -55.34 -6.22
N ARG A 7 42.95 -55.50 -5.54
CA ARG A 7 41.73 -54.72 -5.77
C ARG A 7 41.88 -53.32 -5.24
N ARG A 8 41.88 -52.35 -6.13
CA ARG A 8 41.70 -50.92 -5.77
C ARG A 8 40.25 -50.67 -5.45
N GLN A 9 39.95 -50.30 -4.19
CA GLN A 9 38.65 -49.75 -3.81
C GLN A 9 38.60 -48.30 -4.25
N VAL A 10 37.62 -47.98 -5.11
CA VAL A 10 37.28 -46.59 -5.47
C VAL A 10 36.23 -46.12 -4.46
N LEU A 11 36.63 -45.18 -3.60
CA LEU A 11 35.69 -44.51 -2.69
C LEU A 11 34.89 -43.48 -3.49
N ALA A 12 33.62 -43.78 -3.71
CA ALA A 12 32.68 -42.80 -4.29
C ALA A 12 32.24 -41.83 -3.19
N MET A 13 32.72 -40.58 -3.26
CA MET A 13 32.18 -39.48 -2.44
C MET A 13 30.88 -38.98 -3.06
N THR A 14 29.75 -39.32 -2.49
CA THR A 14 28.46 -38.71 -2.79
C THR A 14 28.41 -37.33 -2.14
N ALA A 15 28.52 -36.27 -2.93
CA ALA A 15 28.27 -34.93 -2.49
C ALA A 15 26.74 -34.71 -2.31
N LEU A 16 26.30 -34.55 -1.07
CA LEU A 16 24.92 -34.20 -0.73
C LEU A 16 24.74 -32.70 -0.98
N ALA A 17 24.14 -32.31 -2.09
CA ALA A 17 23.75 -30.92 -2.36
C ALA A 17 22.53 -30.59 -1.51
N VAL A 18 22.71 -29.81 -0.45
CA VAL A 18 21.60 -29.21 0.31
C VAL A 18 21.08 -28.04 -0.50
N ALA A 19 19.95 -28.24 -1.22
CA ALA A 19 19.22 -27.15 -1.82
C ALA A 19 18.51 -26.35 -0.72
N ALA A 20 19.00 -25.16 -0.42
CA ALA A 20 18.30 -24.21 0.44
C ALA A 20 17.04 -23.73 -0.30
N ILE A 21 15.89 -24.29 0.04
CA ILE A 21 14.60 -23.78 -0.40
C ILE A 21 14.33 -22.51 0.41
N ALA A 22 14.53 -21.34 -0.22
CA ALA A 22 14.11 -20.07 0.35
C ALA A 22 12.57 -20.04 0.36
N THR A 23 11.96 -20.44 1.48
CA THR A 23 10.53 -20.28 1.71
C THR A 23 10.27 -18.80 2.01
N SER A 24 9.73 -18.07 1.05
CA SER A 24 9.16 -16.74 1.32
C SER A 24 8.09 -16.88 2.39
N SER A 25 8.15 -16.05 3.44
CA SER A 25 7.13 -16.06 4.49
C SER A 25 5.76 -15.85 3.87
N PRO A 26 4.73 -16.66 4.20
CA PRO A 26 3.40 -16.54 3.63
C PRO A 26 2.79 -15.13 3.77
N ALA A 27 3.11 -14.42 4.86
CA ALA A 27 2.69 -13.04 5.07
C ALA A 27 3.26 -12.03 4.05
N MET A 28 4.43 -12.28 3.47
CA MET A 28 4.99 -11.42 2.41
C MET A 28 4.36 -11.74 1.06
N ALA A 29 4.13 -13.00 0.75
CA ALA A 29 3.45 -13.40 -0.48
C ALA A 29 1.99 -12.93 -0.51
N GLU A 30 1.31 -12.96 0.63
CA GLU A 30 -0.08 -12.51 0.76
C GLU A 30 -0.21 -10.98 0.63
N ARG A 31 0.74 -10.20 1.16
CA ARG A 31 0.81 -8.74 0.95
C ARG A 31 1.04 -8.39 -0.52
N ASP A 32 1.82 -9.17 -1.22
CA ASP A 32 2.14 -8.94 -2.63
C ASP A 32 0.93 -9.25 -3.53
N THR A 33 0.15 -10.29 -3.23
CA THR A 33 -1.08 -10.61 -3.96
C THR A 33 -2.18 -9.57 -3.78
N LEU A 34 -2.24 -8.87 -2.64
CA LEU A 34 -3.20 -7.78 -2.44
C LEU A 34 -2.88 -6.52 -3.24
N ARG A 35 -1.61 -6.33 -3.61
CA ARG A 35 -1.14 -5.16 -4.37
C ARG A 35 -1.02 -5.41 -5.86
N GLN A 36 -0.55 -6.60 -6.24
CA GLN A 36 -0.40 -6.97 -7.64
C GLN A 36 -1.77 -7.04 -8.33
N GLY A 37 -1.89 -6.25 -9.39
CA GLY A 37 -3.10 -6.22 -10.19
C GLY A 37 -4.32 -5.66 -9.45
N LYS A 38 -4.16 -4.76 -8.47
CA LYS A 38 -5.26 -4.04 -7.82
C LYS A 38 -5.33 -2.60 -8.28
N ILE A 39 -6.55 -2.13 -8.44
CA ILE A 39 -6.87 -0.73 -8.73
C ILE A 39 -7.63 -0.19 -7.52
N PHE A 40 -7.23 1.00 -7.06
CA PHE A 40 -7.86 1.68 -5.93
C PHE A 40 -8.46 2.98 -6.41
N THR A 41 -9.68 3.27 -5.99
CA THR A 41 -10.34 4.56 -6.19
C THR A 41 -11.19 4.89 -4.97
N SER A 42 -11.66 6.13 -4.86
CA SER A 42 -12.59 6.52 -3.80
C SER A 42 -13.96 6.87 -4.36
N THR A 43 -14.99 6.71 -3.54
CA THR A 43 -16.36 7.08 -3.91
C THR A 43 -16.57 8.58 -3.92
N ASN A 44 -15.78 9.32 -3.15
CA ASN A 44 -16.00 10.74 -2.83
C ASN A 44 -17.44 11.04 -2.37
N SER A 45 -18.08 10.07 -1.72
CA SER A 45 -19.48 10.17 -1.27
C SER A 45 -19.62 11.09 -0.04
N PRO A 46 -20.61 12.02 -0.04
CA PRO A 46 -20.87 12.88 1.12
C PRO A 46 -21.50 12.11 2.29
N ALA A 47 -22.14 10.97 2.05
CA ALA A 47 -22.70 10.12 3.09
C ALA A 47 -21.64 9.25 3.81
N GLY A 48 -20.41 9.29 3.34
CA GLY A 48 -19.27 8.51 3.82
C GLY A 48 -18.40 8.11 2.65
N ASN A 49 -17.13 8.55 2.67
CA ASN A 49 -16.20 8.19 1.62
C ASN A 49 -15.67 6.76 1.83
N GLU A 50 -15.50 6.02 0.74
CA GLU A 50 -15.00 4.65 0.78
C GLU A 50 -13.91 4.47 -0.27
N VAL A 51 -12.94 3.61 0.03
CA VAL A 51 -12.04 3.05 -0.97
C VAL A 51 -12.73 1.89 -1.67
N LEU A 52 -12.77 1.90 -2.99
CA LEU A 52 -13.18 0.76 -3.81
C LEU A 52 -11.94 0.05 -4.34
N VAL A 53 -11.91 -1.26 -4.21
CA VAL A 53 -10.81 -2.12 -4.66
C VAL A 53 -11.30 -2.99 -5.81
N TYR A 54 -10.57 -2.96 -6.92
CA TYR A 54 -10.81 -3.80 -8.08
C TYR A 54 -9.59 -4.68 -8.37
N ALA A 55 -9.82 -5.88 -8.85
CA ALA A 55 -8.79 -6.72 -9.43
C ALA A 55 -8.51 -6.24 -10.87
N HIS A 56 -7.25 -6.06 -11.20
CA HIS A 56 -6.81 -5.81 -12.58
C HIS A 56 -6.96 -7.09 -13.41
N SER A 57 -7.30 -6.93 -14.68
CA SER A 57 -7.31 -8.01 -15.67
C SER A 57 -6.47 -7.57 -16.88
N GLU A 58 -5.61 -8.44 -17.37
CA GLU A 58 -4.81 -8.18 -18.58
C GLU A 58 -5.66 -8.22 -19.85
N THR A 59 -6.77 -8.93 -19.85
CA THR A 59 -7.58 -9.22 -21.04
C THR A 59 -9.04 -8.81 -20.94
N GLY A 60 -9.45 -8.23 -19.83
CA GLY A 60 -10.86 -7.88 -19.57
C GLY A 60 -11.03 -6.67 -18.66
N PRO A 61 -12.26 -6.30 -18.32
CA PRO A 61 -12.55 -5.20 -17.42
C PRO A 61 -12.08 -5.50 -15.98
N ALA A 62 -11.75 -4.45 -15.23
CA ALA A 62 -11.48 -4.57 -13.81
C ALA A 62 -12.71 -5.08 -13.06
N THR A 63 -12.49 -6.03 -12.13
CA THR A 63 -13.56 -6.68 -11.36
C THR A 63 -13.59 -6.14 -9.94
N PHE A 64 -14.76 -5.73 -9.45
CA PHE A 64 -14.92 -5.27 -8.07
C PHE A 64 -14.60 -6.41 -7.08
N VAL A 65 -13.79 -6.09 -6.07
CA VAL A 65 -13.36 -7.04 -5.03
C VAL A 65 -13.97 -6.71 -3.68
N THR A 66 -13.78 -5.48 -3.20
CA THR A 66 -14.24 -5.06 -1.87
C THR A 66 -14.25 -3.53 -1.75
N ARG A 67 -14.75 -3.06 -0.62
CA ARG A 67 -14.69 -1.65 -0.20
C ARG A 67 -14.23 -1.52 1.24
N ALA A 68 -13.68 -0.35 1.59
CA ALA A 68 -13.28 -0.02 2.95
C ALA A 68 -13.68 1.43 3.27
N ALA A 69 -14.36 1.64 4.40
CA ALA A 69 -14.74 2.97 4.85
C ALA A 69 -13.50 3.79 5.24
N THR A 70 -13.44 5.06 4.79
CA THR A 70 -12.36 5.98 5.16
C THR A 70 -12.58 6.66 6.51
N ASN A 71 -13.80 6.59 7.06
CA ASN A 71 -14.27 7.36 8.21
C ASN A 71 -14.19 8.89 8.01
N GLY A 72 -14.26 9.32 6.75
CA GLY A 72 -14.40 10.71 6.34
C GLY A 72 -15.50 10.86 5.30
N ALA A 73 -15.75 12.08 4.85
CA ALA A 73 -16.77 12.41 3.88
C ALA A 73 -16.17 13.04 2.62
N GLY A 74 -16.73 12.68 1.48
CA GLY A 74 -16.44 13.29 0.20
C GLY A 74 -17.43 14.40 -0.16
N THR A 75 -17.18 15.11 -1.27
CA THR A 75 -18.02 16.24 -1.73
C THR A 75 -19.19 15.79 -2.63
N GLY A 76 -19.15 14.58 -3.15
CA GLY A 76 -20.11 14.07 -4.15
C GLY A 76 -19.90 14.63 -5.55
N GLY A 77 -18.98 15.55 -5.75
CA GLY A 77 -18.62 16.16 -7.02
C GLY A 77 -17.23 15.80 -7.49
N GLY A 78 -16.84 16.26 -8.68
CA GLY A 78 -15.47 16.09 -9.17
C GLY A 78 -14.47 16.91 -8.35
N LEU A 79 -13.38 16.29 -7.92
CA LEU A 79 -12.32 16.98 -7.17
C LEU A 79 -11.32 17.71 -8.07
N GLY A 80 -11.35 17.47 -9.38
CA GLY A 80 -10.36 18.02 -10.32
C GLY A 80 -8.94 17.54 -10.04
N SER A 81 -8.79 16.38 -9.42
CA SER A 81 -7.53 15.86 -8.88
C SER A 81 -7.21 14.48 -9.42
N GLN A 82 -5.93 14.19 -9.60
CA GLN A 82 -5.42 12.86 -9.96
C GLN A 82 -4.80 12.11 -8.77
N GLY A 83 -4.66 12.74 -7.60
CA GLY A 83 -3.99 12.21 -6.43
C GLY A 83 -4.91 12.05 -5.22
N ALA A 84 -6.24 11.91 -5.39
CA ALA A 84 -7.17 11.71 -4.28
C ALA A 84 -6.95 10.39 -3.53
N VAL A 85 -6.40 9.39 -4.21
CA VAL A 85 -5.98 8.09 -3.66
C VAL A 85 -4.56 7.81 -4.12
N THR A 86 -3.64 7.59 -3.19
CA THR A 86 -2.22 7.38 -3.50
C THR A 86 -1.64 6.22 -2.70
N LEU A 87 -0.97 5.31 -3.40
CA LEU A 87 -0.21 4.23 -2.79
C LEU A 87 1.16 4.75 -2.37
N SER A 88 1.61 4.37 -1.16
CA SER A 88 3.00 4.67 -0.75
C SER A 88 4.00 4.01 -1.69
N ARG A 89 5.18 4.61 -1.84
CA ARG A 89 6.23 4.11 -2.74
C ARG A 89 6.62 2.65 -2.48
N ASN A 90 6.66 2.25 -1.22
CA ASN A 90 6.93 0.87 -0.82
C ASN A 90 5.69 -0.03 -0.90
N GLY A 91 4.54 0.51 -1.31
CA GLY A 91 3.26 -0.16 -1.43
C GLY A 91 2.69 -0.69 -0.10
N ALA A 92 3.17 -0.24 1.05
CA ALA A 92 2.69 -0.71 2.35
C ALA A 92 1.44 0.01 2.85
N TYR A 93 1.20 1.24 2.35
CA TYR A 93 0.11 2.10 2.79
C TYR A 93 -0.63 2.72 1.61
N LEU A 94 -1.93 2.97 1.80
CA LEU A 94 -2.78 3.71 0.89
C LEU A 94 -3.29 4.96 1.62
N PHE A 95 -3.15 6.12 1.00
CA PHE A 95 -3.62 7.41 1.50
C PHE A 95 -4.83 7.87 0.69
N VAL A 96 -5.83 8.40 1.36
CA VAL A 96 -7.09 8.85 0.74
C VAL A 96 -7.53 10.19 1.34
N VAL A 97 -7.79 11.18 0.50
CA VAL A 97 -8.35 12.45 0.95
C VAL A 97 -9.86 12.36 1.10
N ASN A 98 -10.40 13.04 2.11
CA ASN A 98 -11.83 13.19 2.37
C ASN A 98 -12.18 14.67 2.31
N ALA A 99 -12.57 15.12 1.14
CA ALA A 99 -12.59 16.56 0.81
C ALA A 99 -13.66 17.35 1.57
N ALA A 100 -14.80 16.75 1.95
CA ALA A 100 -15.83 17.45 2.71
C ALA A 100 -15.55 17.45 4.22
N SER A 101 -14.89 16.42 4.76
CA SER A 101 -14.52 16.37 6.17
C SER A 101 -13.14 16.96 6.47
N ASN A 102 -12.41 17.43 5.47
CA ASN A 102 -11.07 18.00 5.59
C ASN A 102 -10.07 17.06 6.27
N THR A 103 -10.14 15.76 5.96
CA THR A 103 -9.28 14.74 6.58
C THR A 103 -8.53 13.92 5.55
N VAL A 104 -7.48 13.24 6.00
CA VAL A 104 -6.75 12.21 5.25
C VAL A 104 -6.80 10.90 6.01
N SER A 105 -7.18 9.84 5.32
CA SER A 105 -7.24 8.48 5.86
C SER A 105 -6.06 7.67 5.35
N THR A 106 -5.46 6.87 6.23
CA THR A 106 -4.38 5.96 5.90
C THR A 106 -4.83 4.52 6.13
N PHE A 107 -4.55 3.66 5.17
CA PHE A 107 -4.78 2.23 5.27
C PHE A 107 -3.47 1.47 5.17
N ALA A 108 -3.33 0.41 5.97
CA ALA A 108 -2.31 -0.61 5.80
C ALA A 108 -2.89 -1.82 5.06
N PHE A 109 -2.05 -2.55 4.32
CA PHE A 109 -2.43 -3.82 3.70
C PHE A 109 -2.25 -4.98 4.68
N SER A 110 -3.24 -5.86 4.74
CA SER A 110 -3.19 -7.13 5.46
C SER A 110 -3.78 -8.25 4.61
N GLY A 111 -3.63 -9.50 5.05
CA GLY A 111 -4.26 -10.65 4.40
C GLY A 111 -5.78 -10.54 4.29
N ALA A 112 -6.41 -9.80 5.19
CA ALA A 112 -7.85 -9.53 5.17
C ALA A 112 -8.25 -8.34 4.27
N GLY A 113 -7.31 -7.64 3.65
CA GLY A 113 -7.56 -6.47 2.80
C GLY A 113 -6.97 -5.17 3.35
N LEU A 114 -7.73 -4.08 3.28
CA LEU A 114 -7.34 -2.76 3.79
C LEU A 114 -7.76 -2.61 5.25
N ILE A 115 -6.82 -2.23 6.12
CA ILE A 115 -7.06 -1.87 7.52
C ILE A 115 -6.86 -0.37 7.67
N LEU A 116 -7.88 0.37 8.08
CA LEU A 116 -7.77 1.78 8.43
C LEU A 116 -6.88 1.94 9.67
N THR A 117 -5.79 2.68 9.55
CA THR A 117 -4.79 2.87 10.61
C THR A 117 -4.79 4.28 11.18
N SER A 118 -5.23 5.27 10.40
CA SER A 118 -5.21 6.67 10.81
C SER A 118 -6.25 7.48 10.03
N VAL A 119 -6.89 8.43 10.71
CA VAL A 119 -7.64 9.53 10.11
C VAL A 119 -7.18 10.80 10.81
N VAL A 120 -6.65 11.75 10.07
CA VAL A 120 -6.12 13.01 10.62
C VAL A 120 -6.70 14.20 9.86
N ASP A 121 -6.74 15.36 10.51
CA ASP A 121 -7.02 16.64 9.84
C ASP A 121 -6.00 16.88 8.72
N SER A 122 -6.45 17.36 7.56
CA SER A 122 -5.59 17.63 6.41
C SER A 122 -4.73 18.89 6.55
N GLY A 123 -4.95 19.68 7.59
CA GLY A 123 -4.29 20.96 7.84
C GLY A 123 -4.79 22.10 6.94
N GLY A 124 -5.96 21.93 6.32
CA GLY A 124 -6.59 22.94 5.46
C GLY A 124 -7.99 22.55 5.05
N LEU A 125 -8.53 23.22 4.05
CA LEU A 125 -9.90 22.99 3.56
C LEU A 125 -9.88 22.27 2.22
N THR A 126 -10.84 21.36 2.04
CA THR A 126 -11.07 20.63 0.78
C THR A 126 -9.80 19.97 0.24
N PRO A 127 -9.21 18.99 0.96
CA PRO A 127 -8.06 18.25 0.44
C PRO A 127 -8.45 17.53 -0.86
N THR A 128 -7.64 17.71 -1.90
CA THR A 128 -7.91 17.16 -3.22
C THR A 128 -6.87 16.15 -3.67
N SER A 129 -5.64 16.30 -3.21
CA SER A 129 -4.54 15.40 -3.59
C SER A 129 -3.64 15.08 -2.41
N VAL A 130 -3.12 13.88 -2.41
CA VAL A 130 -2.08 13.43 -1.48
C VAL A 130 -0.95 12.78 -2.27
N THR A 131 0.28 12.99 -1.85
CA THR A 131 1.45 12.31 -2.40
C THR A 131 2.37 11.84 -1.27
N GLU A 132 3.15 10.79 -1.53
CA GLU A 132 4.08 10.25 -0.52
C GLU A 132 5.43 9.93 -1.17
N ARG A 133 6.49 10.22 -0.44
CA ARG A 133 7.83 9.76 -0.74
C ARG A 133 8.65 9.55 0.55
N ASP A 134 9.17 8.33 0.70
CA ASP A 134 10.11 7.95 1.78
C ASP A 134 9.58 8.29 3.19
N GLY A 135 8.26 8.09 3.39
CA GLY A 135 7.58 8.36 4.66
C GLY A 135 7.17 9.82 4.87
N LEU A 136 7.46 10.72 3.94
CA LEU A 136 6.90 12.08 3.92
C LEU A 136 5.65 12.10 3.06
N VAL A 137 4.57 12.62 3.61
CA VAL A 137 3.25 12.72 2.96
C VAL A 137 2.89 14.20 2.86
N TYR A 138 2.52 14.64 1.67
CA TYR A 138 2.05 16.01 1.44
C TYR A 138 0.62 16.00 0.92
N VAL A 139 -0.20 16.88 1.47
CA VAL A 139 -1.62 17.02 1.14
C VAL A 139 -1.85 18.40 0.56
N LEU A 140 -2.43 18.48 -0.63
CA LEU A 140 -2.92 19.72 -1.23
C LEU A 140 -4.35 19.95 -0.77
N ASN A 141 -4.56 21.04 -0.09
CA ASN A 141 -5.87 21.58 0.31
C ASN A 141 -6.24 22.72 -0.65
N ALA A 142 -7.31 22.53 -1.43
CA ALA A 142 -7.68 23.47 -2.50
C ALA A 142 -8.73 24.51 -2.05
N GLY A 143 -9.31 24.36 -0.85
CA GLY A 143 -10.30 25.28 -0.32
C GLY A 143 -9.69 26.52 0.35
N GLY A 144 -10.49 27.58 0.48
CA GLY A 144 -10.01 28.86 0.99
C GLY A 144 -8.92 29.47 0.12
N GLU A 145 -7.83 29.90 0.75
CA GLU A 145 -6.64 30.42 0.02
C GLU A 145 -5.77 29.29 -0.54
N GLY A 146 -6.05 28.05 -0.19
CA GLY A 146 -5.26 26.87 -0.55
C GLY A 146 -3.94 26.80 0.21
N ASN A 147 -3.53 25.56 0.55
CA ASN A 147 -2.22 25.31 1.16
C ASN A 147 -1.74 23.89 0.88
N VAL A 148 -0.50 23.62 1.26
CA VAL A 148 0.08 22.27 1.29
C VAL A 148 0.54 21.96 2.69
N THR A 149 0.06 20.84 3.25
CA THR A 149 0.44 20.39 4.59
C THR A 149 1.30 19.15 4.51
N GLY A 150 2.38 19.11 5.30
CA GLY A 150 3.29 17.98 5.39
C GLY A 150 3.01 17.09 6.60
N PHE A 151 3.16 15.79 6.42
CA PHE A 151 3.05 14.78 7.49
C PHE A 151 4.21 13.79 7.38
N ARG A 152 4.54 13.19 8.51
CA ARG A 152 5.39 11.99 8.58
C ARG A 152 4.53 10.77 8.83
N ASN A 153 4.66 9.78 7.97
CA ASN A 153 4.02 8.48 8.15
C ASN A 153 4.88 7.59 9.08
N ALA A 154 4.40 7.35 10.28
CA ALA A 154 5.00 6.44 11.24
C ALA A 154 4.14 5.17 11.34
N LYS A 155 4.47 4.14 10.55
CA LYS A 155 3.78 2.83 10.56
C LYS A 155 2.26 2.92 10.31
N GLY A 156 1.85 3.80 9.42
CA GLY A 156 0.43 4.00 9.06
C GLY A 156 -0.28 5.09 9.88
N VAL A 157 0.41 5.75 10.79
CA VAL A 157 -0.11 6.91 11.52
C VAL A 157 0.56 8.18 10.99
N LEU A 158 -0.25 9.14 10.55
CA LEU A 158 0.24 10.44 10.10
C LEU A 158 0.40 11.38 11.29
N ALA A 159 1.56 12.02 11.40
CA ALA A 159 1.83 13.10 12.32
C ALA A 159 2.25 14.35 11.52
N PRO A 160 1.70 15.54 11.81
CA PRO A 160 2.12 16.77 11.14
C PRO A 160 3.63 16.97 11.25
N VAL A 161 4.26 17.43 10.15
CA VAL A 161 5.62 17.95 10.20
C VAL A 161 5.50 19.36 10.75
N SER A 162 5.98 19.57 11.98
CA SER A 162 6.11 20.94 12.51
C SER A 162 7.13 21.68 11.67
N ASP A 163 6.77 22.86 11.17
CA ASP A 163 7.75 23.79 10.60
C ASP A 163 8.78 24.05 11.70
N GLY A 164 10.01 23.54 11.49
CA GLY A 164 11.12 23.83 12.36
C GLY A 164 11.41 25.33 12.28
N SER A 165 10.94 26.06 13.27
CA SER A 165 11.37 27.46 13.53
C SER A 165 12.80 27.50 14.01
#